data_07934c0750f69d0b3e06b288e8304b47
#
_entry.id   07934c0750f69d0b3e06b288e8304b47
#
_cell.length_a   1.000
_cell.length_b   1.000
_cell.length_c   1.000
_cell.angle_alpha   90.00
_cell.angle_beta   90.00
_cell.angle_gamma   90.00
#
_symmetry.space_group_name_H-M   'P 1'
#
loop_
_entity.id
_entity.type
_entity.pdbx_description
1 polymer ?
#
loop_
_entity_poly.entity_id
_entity_poly.type
_entity_poly.pdbx_seq_one_letter_code
_entity_poly.pdbx_strand_id
1 'polypeptide(L)'
;MKVKITIKSFWGSVLFEAEKEDYTLKNALQGAVLQGAVLQDADLQGADLRGAVLQGADLQGAVLQGAVLQGADLRGAVLQGADLRGADLRGAKNIPQSWINECSRDILYVMSHLKKEVPFLREKLVKGEVNGQDYFGNCACLLGTLANADGGLDKVCTSLPFYDKGTHNPGENFFLNIRPGDTPEKSWFAKHAVDLCDLVLNEGKKKVVKKITKKEK
;
A
#
# COMPACT_ATOMS: atom_id res chain seq x y z
N MET A 1 -1.87 -36.75 4.65
CA MET A 1 -1.35 -36.74 3.26
C MET A 1 -0.33 -35.64 3.17
N LYS A 2 0.92 -35.92 2.76
CA LYS A 2 1.95 -34.87 2.64
C LYS A 2 1.67 -34.04 1.38
N VAL A 3 1.55 -32.73 1.54
CA VAL A 3 1.41 -31.78 0.44
C VAL A 3 2.77 -31.10 0.21
N LYS A 4 3.29 -31.24 -0.99
CA LYS A 4 4.50 -30.51 -1.42
C LYS A 4 4.10 -29.12 -1.86
N ILE A 5 4.68 -28.10 -1.22
CA ILE A 5 4.50 -26.71 -1.57
C ILE A 5 5.72 -26.32 -2.42
N THR A 6 5.47 -25.80 -3.60
CA THR A 6 6.52 -25.32 -4.49
C THR A 6 6.21 -23.86 -4.83
N ILE A 7 7.10 -22.94 -4.43
CA ILE A 7 7.04 -21.55 -4.86
C ILE A 7 7.95 -21.40 -6.07
N LYS A 8 7.42 -20.84 -7.15
CA LYS A 8 8.14 -20.64 -8.40
C LYS A 8 8.29 -19.15 -8.67
N SER A 9 9.35 -18.78 -9.39
CA SER A 9 9.43 -17.46 -10.01
C SER A 9 8.34 -17.31 -11.08
N PHE A 10 8.09 -16.07 -11.50
CA PHE A 10 7.23 -15.78 -12.65
C PHE A 10 7.67 -16.55 -13.92
N TRP A 11 8.97 -16.82 -14.05
CA TRP A 11 9.57 -17.55 -15.17
C TRP A 11 9.57 -19.09 -14.99
N GLY A 12 8.92 -19.60 -13.92
CA GLY A 12 8.75 -21.04 -13.67
C GLY A 12 9.89 -21.71 -12.91
N SER A 13 10.96 -21.01 -12.55
CA SER A 13 12.03 -21.57 -11.72
C SER A 13 11.53 -21.84 -10.30
N VAL A 14 11.92 -22.99 -9.73
CA VAL A 14 11.55 -23.33 -8.35
C VAL A 14 12.45 -22.54 -7.39
N LEU A 15 11.82 -21.70 -6.54
CA LEU A 15 12.50 -20.85 -5.58
C LEU A 15 12.46 -21.41 -4.16
N PHE A 16 11.40 -22.13 -3.83
CA PHE A 16 11.21 -22.70 -2.51
C PHE A 16 10.37 -23.97 -2.61
N GLU A 17 10.75 -25.00 -1.86
CA GLU A 17 9.96 -26.22 -1.71
C GLU A 17 9.87 -26.60 -0.24
N ALA A 18 8.69 -26.97 0.20
CA ALA A 18 8.46 -27.55 1.53
C ALA A 18 7.39 -28.64 1.45
N GLU A 19 7.49 -29.65 2.32
CA GLU A 19 6.47 -30.65 2.52
C GLU A 19 5.76 -30.41 3.84
N LYS A 20 4.44 -30.31 3.81
CA LYS A 20 3.58 -30.23 5.02
C LYS A 20 2.47 -31.26 4.95
N GLU A 21 2.10 -31.82 6.11
CA GLU A 21 0.97 -32.71 6.25
C GLU A 21 -0.33 -31.91 6.35
N ASP A 22 -1.37 -32.37 5.65
CA ASP A 22 -2.79 -31.92 5.76
C ASP A 22 -3.15 -30.47 5.40
N TYR A 23 -2.54 -29.83 4.38
CA TYR A 23 -2.95 -28.50 3.98
C TYR A 23 -3.33 -28.35 2.49
N THR A 24 -4.37 -27.54 2.23
CA THR A 24 -4.59 -26.99 0.88
C THR A 24 -3.50 -25.96 0.58
N LEU A 25 -3.13 -25.80 -0.70
CA LEU A 25 -2.08 -24.84 -1.15
C LEU A 25 -2.31 -23.44 -0.57
N LYS A 26 -3.57 -23.03 -0.44
CA LYS A 26 -3.96 -21.71 0.08
C LYS A 26 -3.58 -21.51 1.55
N ASN A 27 -3.60 -22.58 2.36
CA ASN A 27 -3.29 -22.51 3.79
C ASN A 27 -1.84 -22.93 4.11
N ALA A 28 -1.13 -23.42 3.12
CA ALA A 28 0.18 -24.03 3.30
C ALA A 28 1.26 -23.03 3.73
N LEU A 29 1.10 -21.76 3.38
CA LEU A 29 2.03 -20.68 3.73
C LEU A 29 1.59 -19.90 4.97
N GLN A 30 0.38 -20.14 5.49
CA GLN A 30 -0.08 -19.48 6.69
C GLN A 30 0.82 -19.83 7.89
N GLY A 31 1.37 -18.82 8.55
CA GLY A 31 2.33 -19.01 9.63
C GLY A 31 3.65 -19.67 9.22
N ALA A 32 3.91 -19.78 7.91
CA ALA A 32 5.15 -20.37 7.44
C ALA A 32 6.37 -19.54 7.86
N VAL A 33 7.46 -20.23 8.19
CA VAL A 33 8.74 -19.59 8.47
C VAL A 33 9.53 -19.53 7.18
N LEU A 34 9.51 -18.37 6.53
CA LEU A 34 10.21 -18.05 5.28
C LEU A 34 11.35 -17.07 5.54
N GLN A 35 11.94 -17.16 6.73
CA GLN A 35 13.01 -16.27 7.17
C GLN A 35 14.23 -16.41 6.24
N GLY A 36 14.68 -15.30 5.66
CA GLY A 36 15.82 -15.26 4.77
C GLY A 36 15.61 -15.98 3.44
N ALA A 37 14.37 -16.36 3.10
CA ALA A 37 14.09 -17.02 1.83
C ALA A 37 14.38 -16.08 0.65
N VAL A 38 15.00 -16.62 -0.40
CA VAL A 38 15.16 -15.94 -1.68
C VAL A 38 13.93 -16.22 -2.52
N LEU A 39 13.04 -15.21 -2.61
CA LEU A 39 11.75 -15.27 -3.28
C LEU A 39 11.65 -14.20 -4.39
N GLN A 40 12.81 -13.84 -4.98
CA GLN A 40 12.87 -12.91 -6.11
C GLN A 40 12.00 -13.39 -7.26
N ASP A 41 11.19 -12.50 -7.80
CA ASP A 41 10.26 -12.77 -8.89
C ASP A 41 9.29 -13.96 -8.61
N ALA A 42 9.09 -14.32 -7.34
CA ALA A 42 8.19 -15.40 -6.96
C ALA A 42 6.74 -15.07 -7.34
N ASP A 43 6.01 -16.05 -7.88
CA ASP A 43 4.56 -15.96 -8.03
C ASP A 43 3.88 -16.38 -6.73
N LEU A 44 3.43 -15.39 -5.98
CA LEU A 44 2.69 -15.50 -4.73
C LEU A 44 1.28 -14.90 -4.84
N GLN A 45 0.74 -14.82 -6.07
CA GLN A 45 -0.58 -14.29 -6.33
C GLN A 45 -1.65 -15.01 -5.49
N GLY A 46 -2.42 -14.26 -4.72
CA GLY A 46 -3.48 -14.77 -3.86
C GLY A 46 -3.01 -15.68 -2.71
N ALA A 47 -1.70 -15.76 -2.44
CA ALA A 47 -1.17 -16.59 -1.38
C ALA A 47 -1.68 -16.17 -0.01
N ASP A 48 -2.01 -17.14 0.85
CA ASP A 48 -2.31 -16.90 2.25
C ASP A 48 -1.02 -16.93 3.07
N LEU A 49 -0.51 -15.74 3.40
CA LEU A 49 0.70 -15.50 4.17
C LEU A 49 0.39 -14.93 5.57
N ARG A 50 -0.83 -15.15 6.07
CA ARG A 50 -1.22 -14.66 7.40
C ARG A 50 -0.28 -15.16 8.48
N GLY A 51 0.27 -14.22 9.26
CA GLY A 51 1.21 -14.53 10.33
C GLY A 51 2.53 -15.15 9.88
N ALA A 52 2.84 -15.18 8.58
CA ALA A 52 4.10 -15.71 8.08
C ALA A 52 5.30 -14.92 8.63
N VAL A 53 6.40 -15.61 8.91
CA VAL A 53 7.67 -14.98 9.29
C VAL A 53 8.52 -14.82 8.03
N LEU A 54 8.53 -13.60 7.48
CA LEU A 54 9.25 -13.22 6.26
C LEU A 54 10.49 -12.37 6.58
N GLN A 55 11.02 -12.51 7.79
CA GLN A 55 12.17 -11.74 8.25
C GLN A 55 13.38 -11.97 7.33
N GLY A 56 13.89 -10.88 6.74
CA GLY A 56 15.04 -10.92 5.82
C GLY A 56 14.76 -11.61 4.49
N ALA A 57 13.53 -11.96 4.17
CA ALA A 57 13.19 -12.57 2.88
C ALA A 57 13.43 -11.56 1.75
N ASP A 58 13.98 -12.02 0.65
CA ASP A 58 14.13 -11.26 -0.58
C ASP A 58 12.91 -11.51 -1.49
N LEU A 59 12.01 -10.54 -1.53
CA LEU A 59 10.77 -10.54 -2.32
C LEU A 59 10.86 -9.52 -3.48
N GLN A 60 12.06 -9.16 -3.92
CA GLN A 60 12.26 -8.24 -5.03
C GLN A 60 11.54 -8.75 -6.28
N GLY A 61 10.70 -7.90 -6.90
CA GLY A 61 9.95 -8.26 -8.10
C GLY A 61 8.85 -9.31 -7.90
N ALA A 62 8.63 -9.83 -6.68
CA ALA A 62 7.64 -10.87 -6.45
C ALA A 62 6.21 -10.39 -6.76
N VAL A 63 5.39 -11.29 -7.31
CA VAL A 63 3.97 -11.05 -7.59
C VAL A 63 3.17 -11.45 -6.35
N LEU A 64 2.75 -10.45 -5.56
CA LEU A 64 1.95 -10.60 -4.33
C LEU A 64 0.51 -10.11 -4.53
N GLN A 65 0.06 -10.02 -5.78
CA GLN A 65 -1.28 -9.53 -6.10
C GLN A 65 -2.35 -10.33 -5.36
N GLY A 66 -3.18 -9.65 -4.57
CA GLY A 66 -4.25 -10.27 -3.78
C GLY A 66 -3.77 -11.18 -2.64
N ALA A 67 -2.48 -11.21 -2.33
CA ALA A 67 -1.96 -11.99 -1.21
C ALA A 67 -2.46 -11.47 0.13
N VAL A 68 -2.66 -12.37 1.10
CA VAL A 68 -3.09 -12.01 2.45
C VAL A 68 -1.88 -12.06 3.39
N LEU A 69 -1.35 -10.89 3.77
CA LEU A 69 -0.17 -10.71 4.63
C LEU A 69 -0.54 -10.25 6.06
N GLN A 70 -1.80 -10.47 6.47
CA GLN A 70 -2.26 -10.04 7.79
C GLN A 70 -1.39 -10.60 8.91
N GLY A 71 -0.83 -9.71 9.73
CA GLY A 71 0.00 -10.08 10.86
C GLY A 71 1.37 -10.68 10.49
N ALA A 72 1.76 -10.73 9.22
CA ALA A 72 3.07 -11.20 8.80
C ALA A 72 4.21 -10.33 9.37
N ASP A 73 5.35 -10.93 9.66
CA ASP A 73 6.56 -10.21 10.08
C ASP A 73 7.49 -10.00 8.87
N LEU A 74 7.57 -8.76 8.40
CA LEU A 74 8.35 -8.33 7.24
C LEU A 74 9.69 -7.68 7.63
N ARG A 75 10.19 -7.92 8.83
CA ARG A 75 11.43 -7.30 9.33
C ARG A 75 12.60 -7.55 8.39
N GLY A 76 13.17 -6.49 7.82
CA GLY A 76 14.30 -6.59 6.90
C GLY A 76 13.99 -7.27 5.57
N ALA A 77 12.74 -7.56 5.26
CA ALA A 77 12.36 -8.06 3.94
C ALA A 77 12.61 -7.02 2.85
N VAL A 78 12.95 -7.46 1.65
CA VAL A 78 13.14 -6.60 0.48
C VAL A 78 11.91 -6.72 -0.41
N LEU A 79 11.15 -5.62 -0.58
CA LEU A 79 9.93 -5.55 -1.40
C LEU A 79 10.10 -4.65 -2.64
N GLN A 80 11.33 -4.33 -3.03
CA GLN A 80 11.57 -3.43 -4.16
C GLN A 80 10.99 -4.03 -5.45
N GLY A 81 10.12 -3.26 -6.12
CA GLY A 81 9.46 -3.71 -7.36
C GLY A 81 8.45 -4.84 -7.18
N ALA A 82 8.13 -5.25 -5.96
CA ALA A 82 7.09 -6.26 -5.72
C ALA A 82 5.70 -5.73 -6.07
N ASP A 83 4.90 -6.56 -6.73
CA ASP A 83 3.51 -6.23 -7.07
C ASP A 83 2.57 -6.59 -5.90
N LEU A 84 2.21 -5.60 -5.12
CA LEU A 84 1.32 -5.73 -3.96
C LEU A 84 -0.14 -5.32 -4.25
N ARG A 85 -0.55 -5.28 -5.52
CA ARG A 85 -1.92 -4.91 -5.90
C ARG A 85 -2.95 -5.79 -5.19
N GLY A 86 -3.87 -5.16 -4.46
CA GLY A 86 -4.89 -5.87 -3.71
C GLY A 86 -4.38 -6.70 -2.54
N ALA A 87 -3.09 -6.65 -2.20
CA ALA A 87 -2.55 -7.34 -1.04
C ALA A 87 -3.08 -6.75 0.27
N ASP A 88 -3.37 -7.61 1.24
CA ASP A 88 -3.83 -7.22 2.56
C ASP A 88 -2.69 -7.25 3.57
N LEU A 89 -2.16 -6.06 3.89
CA LEU A 89 -1.05 -5.86 4.83
C LEU A 89 -1.50 -5.48 6.25
N ARG A 90 -2.80 -5.56 6.56
CA ARG A 90 -3.32 -5.16 7.87
C ARG A 90 -2.68 -5.94 9.01
N GLY A 91 -2.22 -5.24 10.02
CA GLY A 91 -1.51 -5.86 11.13
C GLY A 91 -0.15 -6.48 10.77
N ALA A 92 0.31 -6.37 9.52
CA ALA A 92 1.68 -6.74 9.17
C ALA A 92 2.68 -5.90 9.99
N LYS A 93 3.77 -6.55 10.42
CA LYS A 93 4.78 -5.94 11.28
C LYS A 93 6.02 -5.61 10.48
N ASN A 94 6.69 -4.51 10.85
CA ASN A 94 7.98 -4.13 10.30
C ASN A 94 7.97 -3.99 8.77
N ILE A 95 6.90 -3.40 8.21
CA ILE A 95 6.80 -3.14 6.77
C ILE A 95 8.05 -2.36 6.33
N PRO A 96 8.75 -2.79 5.27
CA PRO A 96 10.00 -2.18 4.84
C PRO A 96 9.85 -0.68 4.53
N GLN A 97 10.76 0.14 5.08
CA GLN A 97 10.74 1.59 4.89
C GLN A 97 10.92 1.98 3.42
N SER A 98 11.62 1.17 2.63
CA SER A 98 11.77 1.37 1.18
C SER A 98 10.41 1.40 0.48
N TRP A 99 9.54 0.43 0.75
CA TRP A 99 8.18 0.36 0.20
C TRP A 99 7.31 1.52 0.71
N ILE A 100 7.38 1.84 2.00
CA ILE A 100 6.67 2.99 2.59
C ILE A 100 7.08 4.29 1.90
N ASN A 101 8.37 4.50 1.65
CA ASN A 101 8.89 5.69 0.98
C ASN A 101 8.42 5.78 -0.48
N GLU A 102 8.34 4.65 -1.17
CA GLU A 102 7.83 4.57 -2.54
C GLU A 102 6.35 4.97 -2.59
N CYS A 103 5.52 4.37 -1.74
CA CYS A 103 4.11 4.73 -1.60
C CYS A 103 3.93 6.21 -1.23
N SER A 104 4.73 6.70 -0.27
CA SER A 104 4.64 8.09 0.19
C SER A 104 5.00 9.10 -0.91
N ARG A 105 6.00 8.80 -1.76
CA ARG A 105 6.35 9.66 -2.91
C ARG A 105 5.20 9.75 -3.90
N ASP A 106 4.58 8.63 -4.20
CA ASP A 106 3.45 8.58 -5.12
C ASP A 106 2.23 9.33 -4.57
N ILE A 107 1.87 9.09 -3.31
CA ILE A 107 0.79 9.80 -2.61
C ILE A 107 1.05 11.32 -2.59
N LEU A 108 2.27 11.74 -2.24
CA LEU A 108 2.64 13.15 -2.21
C LEU A 108 2.63 13.78 -3.61
N TYR A 109 3.02 13.03 -4.64
CA TYR A 109 2.90 13.50 -6.03
C TYR A 109 1.45 13.83 -6.36
N VAL A 110 0.51 12.90 -6.12
CA VAL A 110 -0.92 13.09 -6.33
C VAL A 110 -1.43 14.29 -5.52
N MET A 111 -1.18 14.32 -4.22
CA MET A 111 -1.63 15.39 -3.33
C MET A 111 -1.04 16.76 -3.71
N SER A 112 0.16 16.80 -4.27
CA SER A 112 0.80 18.06 -4.71
C SER A 112 0.09 18.72 -5.88
N HIS A 113 -0.54 17.94 -6.74
CA HIS A 113 -1.34 18.41 -7.88
C HIS A 113 -2.79 18.72 -7.48
N LEU A 114 -3.29 18.09 -6.42
CA LEU A 114 -4.67 18.16 -5.95
C LEU A 114 -4.76 18.80 -4.54
N LYS A 115 -4.01 19.90 -4.31
CA LYS A 115 -3.88 20.53 -2.97
C LYS A 115 -5.18 21.04 -2.39
N LYS A 116 -6.13 21.40 -3.23
CA LYS A 116 -7.44 21.92 -2.78
C LYS A 116 -8.30 20.82 -2.18
N GLU A 117 -8.10 19.59 -2.64
CA GLU A 117 -8.85 18.40 -2.26
C GLU A 117 -8.26 17.69 -1.02
N VAL A 118 -7.00 17.99 -0.69
CA VAL A 118 -6.31 17.37 0.47
C VAL A 118 -7.03 17.59 1.80
N PRO A 119 -7.62 18.78 2.12
CA PRO A 119 -8.38 18.94 3.35
C PRO A 119 -9.57 17.98 3.46
N PHE A 120 -10.26 17.73 2.34
CA PHE A 120 -11.39 16.79 2.28
C PHE A 120 -10.92 15.35 2.50
N LEU A 121 -9.85 14.91 1.81
CA LEU A 121 -9.25 13.60 2.04
C LEU A 121 -8.85 13.41 3.50
N ARG A 122 -8.18 14.41 4.09
CA ARG A 122 -7.79 14.37 5.49
C ARG A 122 -8.98 14.21 6.42
N GLU A 123 -10.06 14.95 6.19
CA GLU A 123 -11.30 14.86 6.98
C GLU A 123 -11.89 13.45 6.91
N LYS A 124 -11.97 12.87 5.70
CA LYS A 124 -12.46 11.50 5.47
C LYS A 124 -11.61 10.45 6.19
N LEU A 125 -10.29 10.58 6.14
CA LEU A 125 -9.36 9.69 6.85
C LEU A 125 -9.54 9.77 8.37
N VAL A 126 -9.66 10.97 8.92
CA VAL A 126 -9.85 11.17 10.37
C VAL A 126 -11.17 10.57 10.84
N LYS A 127 -12.21 10.67 10.03
CA LYS A 127 -13.54 10.09 10.33
C LYS A 127 -13.63 8.59 10.10
N GLY A 128 -12.62 7.97 9.46
CA GLY A 128 -12.66 6.56 9.06
C GLY A 128 -13.66 6.30 7.92
N GLU A 129 -13.88 7.28 7.06
CA GLU A 129 -14.85 7.21 5.95
C GLU A 129 -14.18 6.81 4.62
N VAL A 130 -12.87 6.52 4.62
CA VAL A 130 -12.15 6.05 3.44
C VAL A 130 -12.31 4.53 3.31
N ASN A 131 -12.63 4.06 2.11
CA ASN A 131 -12.61 2.65 1.75
C ASN A 131 -11.67 2.43 0.55
N GLY A 132 -10.44 2.07 0.83
CA GLY A 132 -9.44 1.85 -0.21
C GLY A 132 -9.76 0.72 -1.18
N GLN A 133 -10.74 -0.14 -0.90
CA GLN A 133 -11.09 -1.30 -1.74
C GLN A 133 -12.13 -1.01 -2.81
N ASP A 134 -12.80 0.14 -2.77
CA ASP A 134 -13.80 0.50 -3.77
C ASP A 134 -13.17 1.24 -4.95
N TYR A 135 -13.00 0.54 -6.07
CA TYR A 135 -12.45 1.07 -7.32
C TYR A 135 -13.50 1.62 -8.30
N PHE A 136 -14.81 1.42 -8.05
CA PHE A 136 -15.86 1.76 -9.00
C PHE A 136 -16.92 2.68 -8.40
N GLY A 137 -17.36 3.66 -9.18
CA GLY A 137 -18.46 4.58 -8.81
C GLY A 137 -18.03 5.62 -7.77
N ASN A 138 -18.54 5.53 -6.56
CA ASN A 138 -18.16 6.40 -5.44
C ASN A 138 -16.84 5.91 -4.79
N CYS A 139 -15.84 5.61 -5.61
CA CYS A 139 -14.54 5.10 -5.17
C CYS A 139 -14.00 5.91 -4.00
N ALA A 140 -13.68 5.25 -2.91
CA ALA A 140 -13.11 5.82 -1.70
C ALA A 140 -11.60 5.47 -1.54
N CYS A 141 -10.93 5.03 -2.61
CA CYS A 141 -9.48 4.97 -2.74
C CYS A 141 -8.87 6.39 -2.73
N LEU A 142 -7.56 6.53 -2.86
CA LEU A 142 -6.91 7.86 -2.87
C LEU A 142 -7.52 8.78 -3.93
N LEU A 143 -7.50 8.37 -5.20
CA LEU A 143 -8.02 9.19 -6.31
C LEU A 143 -9.53 9.39 -6.21
N GLY A 144 -10.29 8.37 -5.86
CA GLY A 144 -11.73 8.47 -5.72
C GLY A 144 -12.15 9.39 -4.58
N THR A 145 -11.46 9.34 -3.45
CA THR A 145 -11.75 10.26 -2.33
C THR A 145 -11.43 11.70 -2.72
N LEU A 146 -10.32 11.95 -3.43
CA LEU A 146 -9.97 13.28 -3.93
C LEU A 146 -10.94 13.75 -5.03
N ALA A 147 -11.37 12.86 -5.92
CA ALA A 147 -12.35 13.15 -6.96
C ALA A 147 -13.72 13.54 -6.42
N ASN A 148 -14.15 12.91 -5.33
CA ASN A 148 -15.43 13.24 -4.67
C ASN A 148 -15.43 14.64 -4.03
N ALA A 149 -14.25 15.21 -3.78
CA ALA A 149 -14.16 16.59 -3.27
C ALA A 149 -14.47 17.66 -4.35
N ASP A 150 -14.15 17.38 -5.63
CA ASP A 150 -14.18 18.40 -6.70
C ASP A 150 -15.04 18.00 -7.93
N GLY A 151 -15.94 17.04 -7.81
CA GLY A 151 -16.96 16.76 -8.83
C GLY A 151 -16.61 15.76 -9.91
N GLY A 152 -15.67 14.85 -9.70
CA GLY A 152 -15.52 13.66 -10.53
C GLY A 152 -14.09 13.26 -10.94
N LEU A 153 -13.94 11.97 -11.21
CA LEU A 153 -12.67 11.32 -11.59
C LEU A 153 -12.03 11.93 -12.85
N ASP A 154 -12.84 12.37 -13.82
CA ASP A 154 -12.31 12.91 -15.08
C ASP A 154 -11.51 14.19 -14.87
N LYS A 155 -11.96 15.05 -13.95
CA LYS A 155 -11.25 16.29 -13.62
C LYS A 155 -9.94 16.01 -12.88
N VAL A 156 -9.95 15.08 -11.94
CA VAL A 156 -8.75 14.64 -11.21
C VAL A 156 -7.75 14.00 -12.16
N CYS A 157 -8.21 13.11 -13.06
CA CYS A 157 -7.36 12.44 -14.03
C CYS A 157 -6.72 13.42 -15.05
N THR A 158 -7.41 14.49 -15.45
CA THR A 158 -6.82 15.52 -16.34
C THR A 158 -5.75 16.36 -15.64
N SER A 159 -5.82 16.48 -14.31
CA SER A 159 -4.84 17.19 -13.48
C SER A 159 -3.55 16.37 -13.22
N LEU A 160 -3.56 15.09 -13.56
CA LEU A 160 -2.46 14.14 -13.35
C LEU A 160 -2.03 13.49 -14.67
N PRO A 161 -1.39 14.23 -15.60
CA PRO A 161 -1.17 13.79 -16.98
C PRO A 161 -0.26 12.55 -17.13
N PHE A 162 0.54 12.24 -16.12
CA PHE A 162 1.47 11.11 -16.11
C PHE A 162 1.09 10.01 -15.10
N TYR A 163 -0.07 10.13 -14.46
CA TYR A 163 -0.51 9.14 -13.50
C TYR A 163 -1.26 8.02 -14.24
N ASP A 164 -0.73 6.81 -14.19
CA ASP A 164 -1.41 5.65 -14.73
C ASP A 164 -2.71 5.39 -13.95
N LYS A 165 -3.83 5.37 -14.67
CA LYS A 165 -5.16 5.09 -14.08
C LYS A 165 -5.31 3.62 -13.63
N GLY A 166 -4.27 2.81 -13.83
CA GLY A 166 -4.22 1.42 -13.40
C GLY A 166 -3.85 1.26 -11.93
N THR A 167 -4.09 0.07 -11.43
CA THR A 167 -3.80 -0.36 -10.06
C THR A 167 -2.30 -0.52 -9.76
N HIS A 168 -1.42 0.00 -10.62
CA HIS A 168 0.02 -0.22 -10.55
C HIS A 168 0.74 0.77 -9.62
N ASN A 169 0.05 1.86 -9.21
CA ASN A 169 0.69 2.89 -8.41
C ASN A 169 0.84 2.47 -6.95
N PRO A 170 2.04 2.62 -6.36
CA PRO A 170 2.29 2.27 -4.96
C PRO A 170 1.36 2.98 -3.97
N GLY A 171 1.00 4.25 -4.25
CA GLY A 171 0.08 5.02 -3.42
C GLY A 171 -1.32 4.43 -3.35
N GLU A 172 -1.86 3.95 -4.47
CA GLU A 172 -3.14 3.26 -4.49
C GLU A 172 -3.07 1.92 -3.75
N ASN A 173 -2.00 1.15 -3.92
CA ASN A 173 -1.77 -0.09 -3.17
C ASN A 173 -1.70 0.15 -1.66
N PHE A 174 -1.15 1.29 -1.24
CA PHE A 174 -1.15 1.71 0.16
C PHE A 174 -2.59 1.93 0.66
N PHE A 175 -3.40 2.67 -0.10
CA PHE A 175 -4.79 2.99 0.27
C PHE A 175 -5.70 1.77 0.33
N LEU A 176 -5.43 0.70 -0.43
CA LEU A 176 -6.17 -0.57 -0.35
C LEU A 176 -6.16 -1.19 1.05
N ASN A 177 -5.22 -0.81 1.91
CA ASN A 177 -5.12 -1.29 3.28
C ASN A 177 -5.90 -0.42 4.29
N ILE A 178 -6.63 0.60 3.81
CA ILE A 178 -7.52 1.43 4.64
C ILE A 178 -8.96 0.96 4.44
N ARG A 179 -9.65 0.66 5.53
CA ARG A 179 -11.04 0.16 5.54
C ARG A 179 -11.99 1.17 6.17
N PRO A 180 -13.29 1.09 5.88
CA PRO A 180 -14.28 1.85 6.62
C PRO A 180 -14.16 1.60 8.13
N GLY A 181 -14.11 2.67 8.92
CA GLY A 181 -13.88 2.63 10.36
C GLY A 181 -12.42 2.69 10.80
N ASP A 182 -11.47 2.68 9.86
CA ASP A 182 -10.05 2.90 10.14
C ASP A 182 -9.79 4.39 10.38
N THR A 183 -9.68 4.75 11.64
CA THR A 183 -9.22 6.09 12.06
C THR A 183 -7.70 6.07 12.32
N PRO A 184 -7.04 7.26 12.40
CA PRO A 184 -5.60 7.33 12.69
C PRO A 184 -5.17 6.63 13.99
N GLU A 185 -6.09 6.48 14.96
CA GLU A 185 -5.83 5.79 16.24
C GLU A 185 -5.88 4.27 16.09
N LYS A 186 -6.61 3.76 15.11
CA LYS A 186 -6.87 2.33 14.92
C LYS A 186 -6.00 1.71 13.83
N SER A 187 -5.64 2.49 12.80
CA SER A 187 -4.93 2.02 11.62
C SER A 187 -3.66 2.82 11.39
N TRP A 188 -2.53 2.12 11.31
CA TRP A 188 -1.26 2.73 10.94
C TRP A 188 -1.32 3.35 9.53
N PHE A 189 -2.00 2.69 8.58
CA PHE A 189 -2.17 3.20 7.21
C PHE A 189 -2.95 4.50 7.20
N ALA A 190 -4.07 4.57 7.93
CA ALA A 190 -4.87 5.81 8.05
C ALA A 190 -4.05 6.93 8.71
N LYS A 191 -3.32 6.61 9.79
CA LYS A 191 -2.43 7.58 10.45
C LYS A 191 -1.37 8.13 9.50
N HIS A 192 -0.65 7.26 8.79
CA HIS A 192 0.39 7.68 7.85
C HIS A 192 -0.16 8.54 6.71
N ALA A 193 -1.33 8.19 6.17
CA ALA A 193 -2.01 9.01 5.15
C ALA A 193 -2.37 10.41 5.68
N VAL A 194 -2.86 10.52 6.92
CA VAL A 194 -3.13 11.82 7.58
C VAL A 194 -1.84 12.61 7.78
N ASP A 195 -0.75 11.98 8.21
CA ASP A 195 0.55 12.64 8.38
C ASP A 195 1.05 13.23 7.04
N LEU A 196 0.85 12.53 5.91
CA LEU A 196 1.15 13.04 4.57
C LEU A 196 0.25 14.21 4.15
N CYS A 197 -1.05 14.16 4.45
CA CYS A 197 -1.95 15.30 4.26
C CYS A 197 -1.47 16.53 5.03
N ASP A 198 -1.10 16.36 6.30
CA ASP A 198 -0.62 17.44 7.15
C ASP A 198 0.70 18.03 6.63
N LEU A 199 1.58 17.22 6.07
CA LEU A 199 2.80 17.68 5.42
C LEU A 199 2.49 18.63 4.26
N VAL A 200 1.60 18.22 3.34
CA VAL A 200 1.20 19.04 2.18
C VAL A 200 0.52 20.34 2.60
N LEU A 201 -0.37 20.29 3.60
CA LEU A 201 -1.08 21.46 4.11
C LEU A 201 -0.14 22.45 4.84
N ASN A 202 0.84 21.95 5.57
CA ASN A 202 1.81 22.77 6.29
C ASN A 202 2.88 23.42 5.38
N GLU A 203 3.27 22.76 4.29
CA GLU A 203 4.14 23.40 3.28
C GLU A 203 3.48 24.64 2.66
N GLY A 204 2.16 24.60 2.45
CA GLY A 204 1.38 25.78 2.04
C GLY A 204 1.50 26.94 3.04
N LYS A 205 1.39 26.65 4.34
CA LYS A 205 1.52 27.67 5.40
C LYS A 205 2.92 28.27 5.49
N LYS A 206 3.99 27.45 5.40
CA LYS A 206 5.38 27.93 5.41
C LYS A 206 5.70 28.87 4.24
N LYS A 207 5.14 28.62 3.04
CA LYS A 207 5.31 29.49 1.87
C LYS A 207 4.60 30.83 2.04
N VAL A 208 3.41 30.83 2.67
CA VAL A 208 2.66 32.07 2.98
C VAL A 208 3.40 32.92 4.00
N VAL A 209 3.87 32.33 5.10
CA VAL A 209 4.65 33.03 6.12
C VAL A 209 5.93 33.65 5.52
N LYS A 210 6.67 32.92 4.67
CA LYS A 210 7.87 33.46 3.99
C LYS A 210 7.55 34.60 3.00
N LYS A 211 6.35 34.64 2.40
CA LYS A 211 5.93 35.75 1.53
C LYS A 211 5.54 36.99 2.32
N ILE A 212 4.91 36.82 3.49
CA ILE A 212 4.53 37.93 4.37
C ILE A 212 5.78 38.60 4.95
N THR A 213 6.70 37.80 5.50
CA THR A 213 7.97 38.33 6.08
C THR A 213 8.92 38.95 5.07
N LYS A 214 8.77 38.68 3.76
CA LYS A 214 9.53 39.36 2.70
C LYS A 214 8.88 40.67 2.23
N LYS A 215 7.63 40.95 2.54
CA LYS A 215 6.95 42.21 2.19
C LYS A 215 7.12 43.30 3.27
N GLU A 216 7.60 42.92 4.46
CA GLU A 216 7.81 43.82 5.59
C GLU A 216 9.29 44.21 5.74
N LYS A 217 10.14 43.93 4.74
CA LYS A 217 11.52 44.43 4.56
C LYS A 217 11.61 45.18 3.23
#